data_ee899ef49e37b577eb62f3583bec617a
#
_entry.id   ee899ef49e37b577eb62f3583bec617a
#
_cell.length_a   1.000
_cell.length_b   1.000
_cell.length_c   1.000
_cell.angle_alpha   90.00
_cell.angle_beta   90.00
_cell.angle_gamma   90.00
#
_symmetry.space_group_name_H-M   'P 1'
#
loop_
_entity.id
_entity.type
_entity.pdbx_description
1 polymer ?
#
loop_
_entity_poly.entity_id
_entity_poly.type
_entity_poly.pdbx_seq_one_letter_code
_entity_poly.pdbx_strand_id
1 'polypeptide(L)'
;MSSIQHLIHGEFVSDDGRTADVFNPSTGQAIHKVALASRETVQRAIDSAKAAFPTWRNTPPAKRAQVMFRFKQLLEQNEGRIAQLISEEHGKTLEDAAGELKRGIENVEYACAAPEVLKGEYSRNVGPNIDAWSDFQPLGIVAGITPFNFPAMVPLWMYPLAIVCGNCFILKPSERDPSSTLLIAELLHEAGLPKGVLNVVHGDKVAVDALIEAPEVKALSFVGSTPIAEYIYKEGAARGKRVQALGGAKNHAVLMPDADLDNAVSALMGAAYGSCGERCMAISVAVCVGDQIADALVAKLVPQIQSLKIGAGTTCGLDMGPLVTGQHRDKVSGYIEDGVQSGATLVVDGRGLEVSGHEQGFFMGGCLFDNVTPQMRIYKEEIFGPVLCIVRVDSLEAAMQLINDHEYGNGTCIFTRDGEAARLFCDEIEVGMVGVNVPLPVPVAYHSFGGWKRSLFGDLHAYGPDGVRFYTRRKAITQRWPQRASHEASQFAFPSL
;
A
#
# COMPACT_ATOMS: atom_id res chain seq x y z
N MET A 1 9.83 -27.89 8.85
CA MET A 1 9.17 -26.59 8.72
C MET A 1 9.46 -25.80 9.99
N SER A 2 10.02 -24.60 9.89
CA SER A 2 10.16 -23.69 11.05
C SER A 2 8.82 -23.05 11.39
N SER A 3 8.66 -22.65 12.66
CA SER A 3 7.48 -21.94 13.12
C SER A 3 7.80 -20.45 13.21
N ILE A 4 7.01 -19.63 12.51
CA ILE A 4 7.09 -18.16 12.53
C ILE A 4 6.23 -17.66 13.69
N GLN A 5 6.86 -16.96 14.62
CA GLN A 5 6.27 -16.50 15.87
C GLN A 5 5.90 -15.02 15.78
N HIS A 6 5.08 -14.53 16.72
CA HIS A 6 4.84 -13.10 16.91
C HIS A 6 6.09 -12.41 17.49
N LEU A 7 6.22 -11.09 17.28
CA LEU A 7 7.24 -10.26 17.92
C LEU A 7 6.53 -9.28 18.87
N ILE A 8 6.54 -9.57 20.17
CA ILE A 8 5.84 -8.75 21.18
C ILE A 8 6.88 -8.34 22.24
N HIS A 9 6.91 -7.04 22.53
CA HIS A 9 7.89 -6.46 23.49
C HIS A 9 9.34 -6.75 23.11
N GLY A 10 9.64 -6.82 21.79
CA GLY A 10 10.97 -7.15 21.28
C GLY A 10 11.41 -8.60 21.55
N GLU A 11 10.47 -9.53 21.76
CA GLU A 11 10.71 -10.94 22.03
C GLU A 11 9.79 -11.79 21.15
N PHE A 12 10.32 -12.94 20.67
CA PHE A 12 9.51 -13.90 19.95
C PHE A 12 8.57 -14.63 20.89
N VAL A 13 7.29 -14.65 20.52
CA VAL A 13 6.21 -15.21 21.32
C VAL A 13 5.46 -16.25 20.51
N SER A 14 5.42 -17.47 21.02
CA SER A 14 4.55 -18.54 20.50
C SER A 14 3.10 -18.31 20.89
N ASP A 15 2.21 -18.75 20.00
CA ASP A 15 0.81 -18.99 20.33
C ASP A 15 0.56 -20.50 20.09
N ASP A 16 0.13 -21.23 21.10
CA ASP A 16 -0.08 -22.69 21.02
C ASP A 16 -1.39 -23.04 20.29
N GLY A 17 -1.96 -22.08 19.59
CA GLY A 17 -3.24 -22.21 18.93
C GLY A 17 -3.15 -22.57 17.46
N ARG A 18 -3.80 -21.75 16.66
CA ARG A 18 -3.95 -21.93 15.21
C ARG A 18 -2.68 -21.53 14.46
N THR A 19 -2.42 -22.21 13.35
CA THR A 19 -1.34 -21.89 12.42
C THR A 19 -1.88 -21.86 10.99
N ALA A 20 -1.15 -21.18 10.09
CA ALA A 20 -1.33 -21.26 8.65
C ALA A 20 -0.03 -21.70 7.99
N ASP A 21 -0.13 -22.33 6.82
CA ASP A 21 1.02 -22.70 6.02
C ASP A 21 1.51 -21.50 5.22
N VAL A 22 2.83 -21.31 5.19
CA VAL A 22 3.53 -20.37 4.32
C VAL A 22 4.16 -21.18 3.18
N PHE A 23 3.76 -20.84 1.95
CA PHE A 23 4.20 -21.56 0.76
C PHE A 23 5.38 -20.86 0.10
N ASN A 24 6.21 -21.66 -0.58
CA ASN A 24 7.04 -21.15 -1.66
C ASN A 24 6.23 -21.28 -2.96
N PRO A 25 5.79 -20.16 -3.56
CA PRO A 25 4.93 -20.20 -4.75
C PRO A 25 5.60 -20.83 -5.98
N SER A 26 6.92 -20.81 -6.04
CA SER A 26 7.68 -21.41 -7.15
C SER A 26 7.68 -22.93 -7.10
N THR A 27 7.52 -23.53 -5.92
CA THR A 27 7.50 -24.99 -5.76
C THR A 27 6.13 -25.53 -5.40
N GLY A 28 5.19 -24.66 -4.99
CA GLY A 28 3.88 -25.05 -4.47
C GLY A 28 3.94 -25.74 -3.10
N GLN A 29 5.10 -25.80 -2.45
CA GLN A 29 5.28 -26.49 -1.17
C GLN A 29 5.18 -25.51 0.01
N ALA A 30 4.60 -25.99 1.11
CA ALA A 30 4.65 -25.28 2.38
C ALA A 30 6.09 -25.38 2.96
N ILE A 31 6.69 -24.23 3.23
CA ILE A 31 8.06 -24.11 3.75
C ILE A 31 8.11 -23.79 5.24
N HIS A 32 7.11 -23.02 5.74
CA HIS A 32 6.99 -22.63 7.13
C HIS A 32 5.55 -22.78 7.62
N LYS A 33 5.36 -22.65 8.94
CA LYS A 33 4.06 -22.42 9.58
C LYS A 33 4.11 -21.10 10.33
N VAL A 34 3.09 -20.26 10.17
CA VAL A 34 2.95 -19.00 10.90
C VAL A 34 1.88 -19.14 11.98
N ALA A 35 2.18 -18.67 13.19
CA ALA A 35 1.19 -18.61 14.27
C ALA A 35 0.09 -17.60 13.93
N LEU A 36 -1.17 -17.93 14.25
CA LEU A 36 -2.32 -17.04 14.10
C LEU A 36 -2.79 -16.60 15.49
N ALA A 37 -2.59 -15.31 15.80
CA ALA A 37 -2.84 -14.74 17.12
C ALA A 37 -4.27 -14.99 17.60
N SER A 38 -4.39 -15.42 18.85
CA SER A 38 -5.62 -15.36 19.62
C SER A 38 -5.95 -13.93 20.05
N ARG A 39 -7.14 -13.70 20.57
CA ARG A 39 -7.52 -12.40 21.16
C ARG A 39 -6.60 -12.01 22.33
N GLU A 40 -6.20 -12.99 23.12
CA GLU A 40 -5.30 -12.85 24.26
C GLU A 40 -3.90 -12.43 23.80
N THR A 41 -3.40 -12.99 22.72
CA THR A 41 -2.10 -12.63 22.14
C THR A 41 -2.13 -11.19 21.59
N VAL A 42 -3.20 -10.79 20.92
CA VAL A 42 -3.39 -9.39 20.49
C VAL A 42 -3.46 -8.46 21.70
N GLN A 43 -4.15 -8.84 22.77
CA GLN A 43 -4.20 -8.03 24.00
C GLN A 43 -2.82 -7.87 24.64
N ARG A 44 -1.99 -8.90 24.66
CA ARG A 44 -0.60 -8.81 25.15
C ARG A 44 0.22 -7.78 24.36
N ALA A 45 0.03 -7.72 23.03
CA ALA A 45 0.70 -6.71 22.19
C ALA A 45 0.18 -5.30 22.51
N ILE A 46 -1.13 -5.14 22.75
CA ILE A 46 -1.74 -3.87 23.17
C ILE A 46 -1.20 -3.42 24.52
N ASP A 47 -1.11 -4.32 25.50
CA ASP A 47 -0.61 -4.02 26.84
C ASP A 47 0.88 -3.63 26.79
N SER A 48 1.68 -4.31 25.95
CA SER A 48 3.07 -3.95 25.70
C SER A 48 3.20 -2.53 25.13
N ALA A 49 2.38 -2.20 24.10
CA ALA A 49 2.35 -0.87 23.51
C ALA A 49 1.90 0.21 24.51
N LYS A 50 0.90 -0.12 25.34
CA LYS A 50 0.39 0.78 26.39
C LYS A 50 1.44 1.10 27.44
N ALA A 51 2.24 0.13 27.83
CA ALA A 51 3.35 0.32 28.78
C ALA A 51 4.47 1.20 28.19
N ALA A 52 4.79 1.04 26.90
CA ALA A 52 5.85 1.80 26.23
C ALA A 52 5.45 3.26 25.89
N PHE A 53 4.17 3.51 25.64
CA PHE A 53 3.67 4.80 25.11
C PHE A 53 4.05 6.03 25.96
N PRO A 54 3.93 6.06 27.31
CA PRO A 54 4.22 7.25 28.08
C PRO A 54 5.67 7.74 27.94
N THR A 55 6.63 6.83 27.86
CA THR A 55 8.04 7.15 27.66
C THR A 55 8.31 7.58 26.22
N TRP A 56 7.77 6.85 25.25
CA TRP A 56 8.02 7.11 23.86
C TRP A 56 7.44 8.44 23.38
N ARG A 57 6.20 8.76 23.77
CA ARG A 57 5.58 10.05 23.40
C ARG A 57 6.39 11.26 23.90
N ASN A 58 7.06 11.13 25.03
CA ASN A 58 7.86 12.19 25.64
C ASN A 58 9.31 12.23 25.12
N THR A 59 9.72 11.24 24.31
CA THR A 59 11.03 11.23 23.65
C THR A 59 11.08 12.36 22.60
N PRO A 60 12.09 13.25 22.62
CA PRO A 60 12.18 14.36 21.68
C PRO A 60 12.15 13.87 20.22
N PRO A 61 11.47 14.57 19.28
CA PRO A 61 11.39 14.19 17.86
C PRO A 61 12.76 13.91 17.22
N ALA A 62 13.79 14.70 17.55
CA ALA A 62 15.16 14.48 17.07
C ALA A 62 15.76 13.14 17.53
N LYS A 63 15.41 12.69 18.73
CA LYS A 63 15.86 11.38 19.23
C LYS A 63 15.11 10.23 18.54
N ARG A 64 13.82 10.39 18.29
CA ARG A 64 13.04 9.42 17.49
C ARG A 64 13.56 9.31 16.07
N ALA A 65 13.89 10.45 15.43
CA ALA A 65 14.49 10.48 14.10
C ALA A 65 15.85 9.75 14.03
N GLN A 66 16.68 9.82 15.08
CA GLN A 66 17.95 9.08 15.11
C GLN A 66 17.77 7.56 15.04
N VAL A 67 16.67 7.02 15.55
CA VAL A 67 16.34 5.60 15.36
C VAL A 67 16.08 5.32 13.88
N MET A 68 15.33 6.18 13.20
CA MET A 68 15.03 6.01 11.76
C MET A 68 16.28 6.12 10.88
N PHE A 69 17.23 7.00 11.19
CA PHE A 69 18.50 7.08 10.46
C PHE A 69 19.29 5.76 10.54
N ARG A 70 19.40 5.17 11.74
CA ARG A 70 20.06 3.87 11.92
C ARG A 70 19.27 2.74 11.25
N PHE A 71 17.95 2.78 11.34
CA PHE A 71 17.07 1.80 10.73
C PHE A 71 17.22 1.80 9.20
N LYS A 72 17.24 2.99 8.57
CA LYS A 72 17.51 3.12 7.14
C LYS A 72 18.81 2.42 6.75
N GLN A 73 19.89 2.71 7.47
CA GLN A 73 21.21 2.10 7.22
C GLN A 73 21.16 0.56 7.33
N LEU A 74 20.46 0.03 8.35
CA LEU A 74 20.33 -1.42 8.52
C LEU A 74 19.50 -2.07 7.40
N LEU A 75 18.44 -1.40 6.92
CA LEU A 75 17.66 -1.87 5.78
C LEU A 75 18.50 -1.96 4.52
N GLU A 76 19.28 -0.93 4.21
CA GLU A 76 20.20 -0.90 3.06
C GLU A 76 21.26 -2.00 3.13
N GLN A 77 21.83 -2.24 4.31
CA GLN A 77 22.82 -3.31 4.54
C GLN A 77 22.23 -4.72 4.41
N ASN A 78 20.93 -4.88 4.63
CA ASN A 78 20.24 -6.17 4.57
C ASN A 78 19.35 -6.33 3.32
N GLU A 79 19.49 -5.46 2.31
CA GLU A 79 18.64 -5.46 1.09
C GLU A 79 18.55 -6.85 0.46
N GLY A 80 19.67 -7.50 0.21
CA GLY A 80 19.70 -8.81 -0.42
C GLY A 80 19.02 -9.90 0.39
N ARG A 81 19.17 -9.89 1.73
CA ARG A 81 18.53 -10.86 2.61
C ARG A 81 17.01 -10.65 2.66
N ILE A 82 16.56 -9.40 2.71
CA ILE A 82 15.12 -9.05 2.70
C ILE A 82 14.51 -9.44 1.36
N ALA A 83 15.16 -9.09 0.24
CA ALA A 83 14.69 -9.43 -1.10
C ALA A 83 14.58 -10.95 -1.30
N GLN A 84 15.54 -11.74 -0.79
CA GLN A 84 15.50 -13.19 -0.83
C GLN A 84 14.26 -13.75 -0.12
N LEU A 85 13.97 -13.31 1.11
CA LEU A 85 12.79 -13.74 1.88
C LEU A 85 11.50 -13.39 1.15
N ILE A 86 11.41 -12.19 0.56
CA ILE A 86 10.25 -11.77 -0.22
C ILE A 86 10.07 -12.69 -1.43
N SER A 87 11.12 -12.95 -2.20
CA SER A 87 11.05 -13.83 -3.37
C SER A 87 10.67 -15.27 -3.00
N GLU A 88 11.14 -15.78 -1.89
CA GLU A 88 10.84 -17.14 -1.43
C GLU A 88 9.38 -17.33 -1.01
N GLU A 89 8.77 -16.36 -0.34
CA GLU A 89 7.42 -16.47 0.20
C GLU A 89 6.34 -15.83 -0.70
N HIS A 90 6.69 -14.79 -1.47
CA HIS A 90 5.77 -14.15 -2.41
C HIS A 90 5.88 -14.70 -3.83
N GLY A 91 7.09 -15.03 -4.28
CA GLY A 91 7.35 -15.50 -5.64
C GLY A 91 7.83 -14.43 -6.64
N LYS A 92 7.76 -13.13 -6.32
CA LYS A 92 8.26 -12.07 -7.22
C LYS A 92 9.78 -12.16 -7.43
N THR A 93 10.29 -11.55 -8.51
CA THR A 93 11.73 -11.58 -8.80
C THR A 93 12.54 -10.84 -7.73
N LEU A 94 13.83 -11.18 -7.61
CA LEU A 94 14.74 -10.50 -6.68
C LEU A 94 14.84 -9.00 -6.97
N GLU A 95 14.85 -8.62 -8.25
CA GLU A 95 14.89 -7.23 -8.68
C GLU A 95 13.63 -6.46 -8.22
N ASP A 96 12.46 -7.10 -8.34
CA ASP A 96 11.18 -6.53 -7.92
C ASP A 96 11.11 -6.40 -6.40
N ALA A 97 11.58 -7.42 -5.67
CA ALA A 97 11.67 -7.41 -4.22
C ALA A 97 12.64 -6.33 -3.69
N ALA A 98 13.80 -6.15 -4.33
CA ALA A 98 14.72 -5.07 -3.99
C ALA A 98 14.13 -3.69 -4.32
N GLY A 99 13.43 -3.56 -5.46
CA GLY A 99 12.73 -2.34 -5.84
C GLY A 99 11.64 -1.95 -4.84
N GLU A 100 10.86 -2.93 -4.37
CA GLU A 100 9.86 -2.74 -3.31
C GLU A 100 10.49 -2.19 -2.04
N LEU A 101 11.57 -2.80 -1.57
CA LEU A 101 12.26 -2.36 -0.36
C LEU A 101 12.78 -0.93 -0.49
N LYS A 102 13.36 -0.56 -1.64
CA LYS A 102 13.84 0.82 -1.90
C LYS A 102 12.71 1.84 -1.76
N ARG A 103 11.54 1.55 -2.31
CA ARG A 103 10.34 2.40 -2.15
C ARG A 103 9.87 2.48 -0.69
N GLY A 104 10.01 1.40 0.08
CA GLY A 104 9.78 1.39 1.52
C GLY A 104 10.78 2.27 2.28
N ILE A 105 12.07 2.19 1.94
CA ILE A 105 13.15 2.99 2.55
C ILE A 105 12.93 4.49 2.35
N GLU A 106 12.39 4.95 1.21
CA GLU A 106 12.04 6.36 1.00
C GLU A 106 11.08 6.90 2.08
N ASN A 107 10.17 6.06 2.58
CA ASN A 107 9.26 6.43 3.67
C ASN A 107 9.99 6.50 5.02
N VAL A 108 10.98 5.66 5.24
CA VAL A 108 11.86 5.76 6.41
C VAL A 108 12.69 7.06 6.35
N GLU A 109 13.17 7.44 5.17
CA GLU A 109 13.86 8.74 4.96
C GLU A 109 12.95 9.92 5.28
N TYR A 110 11.70 9.89 4.82
CA TYR A 110 10.73 10.93 5.18
C TYR A 110 10.48 10.98 6.69
N ALA A 111 10.42 9.84 7.36
CA ALA A 111 10.31 9.77 8.81
C ALA A 111 11.52 10.35 9.55
N CYS A 112 12.72 10.33 8.95
CA CYS A 112 13.91 11.01 9.51
C CYS A 112 13.73 12.53 9.62
N ALA A 113 12.83 13.13 8.84
CA ALA A 113 12.48 14.55 8.91
C ALA A 113 11.49 14.90 10.04
N ALA A 114 11.23 13.99 10.99
CA ALA A 114 10.26 14.18 12.08
C ALA A 114 10.36 15.54 12.79
N PRO A 115 11.55 16.10 13.11
CA PRO A 115 11.63 17.42 13.73
C PRO A 115 11.04 18.54 12.88
N GLU A 116 11.07 18.40 11.56
CA GLU A 116 10.53 19.39 10.63
C GLU A 116 9.03 19.21 10.41
N VAL A 117 8.60 17.97 10.11
CA VAL A 117 7.20 17.68 9.75
C VAL A 117 6.23 17.75 10.94
N LEU A 118 6.75 17.77 12.18
CA LEU A 118 5.96 17.93 13.42
C LEU A 118 5.92 19.36 13.92
N LYS A 119 6.50 20.35 13.22
CA LYS A 119 6.37 21.77 13.59
C LYS A 119 4.91 22.20 13.54
N GLY A 120 4.49 22.90 14.59
CA GLY A 120 3.20 23.58 14.65
C GLY A 120 3.27 25.00 14.09
N GLU A 121 2.11 25.66 14.07
CA GLU A 121 1.95 27.05 13.65
C GLU A 121 1.93 27.95 14.87
N TYR A 122 2.48 29.17 14.76
CA TYR A 122 2.49 30.17 15.82
C TYR A 122 2.01 31.52 15.28
N SER A 123 1.06 32.14 15.99
CA SER A 123 0.55 33.46 15.70
C SER A 123 0.73 34.35 16.92
N ARG A 124 1.47 35.44 16.76
CA ARG A 124 1.70 36.43 17.81
C ARG A 124 0.61 37.50 17.78
N ASN A 125 0.19 37.95 18.98
CA ASN A 125 -0.78 39.06 19.13
C ASN A 125 -2.10 38.84 18.36
N VAL A 126 -2.71 37.66 18.49
CA VAL A 126 -4.07 37.42 17.97
C VAL A 126 -5.14 38.19 18.71
N GLY A 127 -4.79 38.89 19.79
CA GLY A 127 -5.54 39.85 20.58
C GLY A 127 -4.56 40.58 21.51
N PRO A 128 -5.00 41.56 22.30
CA PRO A 128 -4.12 42.31 23.22
C PRO A 128 -3.40 41.39 24.22
N ASN A 129 -2.06 41.22 24.05
CA ASN A 129 -1.21 40.33 24.83
C ASN A 129 -1.62 38.85 24.76
N ILE A 130 -2.20 38.40 23.66
CA ILE A 130 -2.62 37.02 23.44
C ILE A 130 -1.86 36.45 22.26
N ASP A 131 -1.17 35.33 22.46
CA ASP A 131 -0.58 34.52 21.41
C ASP A 131 -1.36 33.21 21.27
N ALA A 132 -1.34 32.66 20.07
CA ALA A 132 -1.93 31.36 19.79
C ALA A 132 -0.95 30.49 18.98
N TRP A 133 -0.92 29.19 19.27
CA TRP A 133 -0.14 28.23 18.50
C TRP A 133 -0.82 26.87 18.44
N SER A 134 -0.39 26.08 17.50
CA SER A 134 -0.82 24.68 17.39
C SER A 134 0.33 23.71 17.65
N ASP A 135 0.00 22.55 18.20
CA ASP A 135 0.91 21.48 18.53
C ASP A 135 0.37 20.16 18.00
N PHE A 136 1.25 19.34 17.39
CA PHE A 136 0.90 18.00 16.93
C PHE A 136 1.25 16.98 18.00
N GLN A 137 0.25 16.26 18.49
CA GLN A 137 0.40 15.25 19.52
C GLN A 137 0.06 13.86 18.97
N PRO A 138 0.77 12.77 19.43
CA PRO A 138 0.44 11.42 19.02
C PRO A 138 -0.97 11.02 19.44
N LEU A 139 -1.56 10.11 18.69
CA LEU A 139 -2.87 9.52 19.00
C LEU A 139 -2.80 8.57 20.19
N GLY A 140 -1.72 7.77 20.27
CA GLY A 140 -1.54 6.73 21.28
C GLY A 140 -1.06 5.42 20.68
N ILE A 141 -1.85 4.35 20.84
CA ILE A 141 -1.63 3.07 20.17
C ILE A 141 -2.38 3.09 18.85
N VAL A 142 -1.69 2.75 17.77
CA VAL A 142 -2.24 2.67 16.43
C VAL A 142 -1.92 1.32 15.80
N ALA A 143 -2.72 0.84 14.87
CA ALA A 143 -2.49 -0.44 14.25
C ALA A 143 -2.47 -0.35 12.71
N GLY A 144 -1.68 -1.22 12.10
CA GLY A 144 -1.60 -1.41 10.66
C GLY A 144 -1.88 -2.85 10.27
N ILE A 145 -2.66 -3.04 9.20
CA ILE A 145 -2.99 -4.35 8.64
C ILE A 145 -2.58 -4.30 7.18
N THR A 146 -1.62 -5.14 6.78
CA THR A 146 -0.96 -5.03 5.48
C THR A 146 -1.16 -6.28 4.62
N PRO A 147 -1.17 -6.12 3.28
CA PRO A 147 -1.40 -7.20 2.33
C PRO A 147 -0.11 -7.99 2.03
N PHE A 148 -0.25 -9.06 1.27
CA PHE A 148 0.86 -9.92 0.87
C PHE A 148 1.71 -9.36 -0.26
N ASN A 149 1.14 -8.55 -1.16
CA ASN A 149 1.79 -8.19 -2.41
C ASN A 149 2.99 -7.24 -2.27
N PHE A 150 3.10 -6.57 -1.13
CA PHE A 150 4.26 -5.73 -0.76
C PHE A 150 4.56 -5.87 0.74
N PRO A 151 5.13 -7.01 1.16
CA PRO A 151 5.34 -7.33 2.58
C PRO A 151 6.38 -6.45 3.28
N ALA A 152 7.25 -5.77 2.53
CA ALA A 152 8.18 -4.78 3.05
C ALA A 152 7.68 -3.34 2.86
N MET A 153 7.27 -2.97 1.64
CA MET A 153 6.94 -1.59 1.30
C MET A 153 5.73 -1.06 2.07
N VAL A 154 4.62 -1.80 2.11
CA VAL A 154 3.38 -1.31 2.73
C VAL A 154 3.49 -1.15 4.24
N PRO A 155 4.08 -2.08 5.02
CA PRO A 155 4.39 -1.82 6.42
C PRO A 155 5.25 -0.56 6.64
N LEU A 156 6.24 -0.34 5.77
CA LEU A 156 7.12 0.84 5.83
C LEU A 156 6.41 2.16 5.44
N TRP A 157 5.24 2.11 4.82
CA TRP A 157 4.39 3.30 4.67
C TRP A 157 3.74 3.75 5.98
N MET A 158 3.55 2.84 6.92
CA MET A 158 2.72 3.03 8.11
C MET A 158 3.55 3.30 9.35
N TYR A 159 4.26 2.28 9.87
CA TYR A 159 4.83 2.37 11.20
C TYR A 159 6.03 3.33 11.36
N PRO A 160 6.92 3.57 10.38
CA PRO A 160 8.00 4.53 10.58
C PRO A 160 7.47 5.92 10.92
N LEU A 161 6.47 6.36 10.15
CA LEU A 161 5.87 7.68 10.34
C LEU A 161 5.03 7.75 11.62
N ALA A 162 4.25 6.71 11.92
CA ALA A 162 3.50 6.61 13.18
C ALA A 162 4.43 6.70 14.40
N ILE A 163 5.54 5.98 14.38
CA ILE A 163 6.52 5.90 15.47
C ILE A 163 7.22 7.25 15.67
N VAL A 164 7.70 7.91 14.61
CA VAL A 164 8.36 9.22 14.77
C VAL A 164 7.38 10.32 15.20
N CYS A 165 6.08 10.17 14.90
CA CYS A 165 5.02 11.02 15.46
C CYS A 165 4.79 10.78 16.96
N GLY A 166 5.40 9.75 17.55
CA GLY A 166 5.34 9.45 18.99
C GLY A 166 4.30 8.40 19.39
N ASN A 167 3.73 7.68 18.43
CA ASN A 167 2.81 6.58 18.69
C ASN A 167 3.55 5.27 18.96
N CYS A 168 2.87 4.32 19.61
CA CYS A 168 3.21 2.91 19.57
C CYS A 168 2.39 2.22 18.49
N PHE A 169 2.97 1.23 17.80
CA PHE A 169 2.38 0.60 16.64
C PHE A 169 2.24 -0.91 16.83
N ILE A 170 1.09 -1.44 16.39
CA ILE A 170 0.84 -2.88 16.29
C ILE A 170 0.65 -3.20 14.81
N LEU A 171 1.54 -4.02 14.26
CA LEU A 171 1.49 -4.46 12.87
C LEU A 171 0.90 -5.87 12.79
N LYS A 172 -0.14 -6.04 11.98
CA LYS A 172 -0.62 -7.33 11.50
C LYS A 172 -0.25 -7.48 10.03
N PRO A 173 0.90 -8.10 9.70
CA PRO A 173 1.28 -8.35 8.32
C PRO A 173 0.43 -9.48 7.70
N SER A 174 0.62 -9.71 6.40
CA SER A 174 0.08 -10.90 5.74
C SER A 174 0.61 -12.18 6.39
N GLU A 175 -0.25 -13.16 6.53
CA GLU A 175 0.11 -14.51 6.98
C GLU A 175 0.73 -15.35 5.87
N ARG A 176 0.74 -14.87 4.62
CA ARG A 176 1.25 -15.61 3.46
C ARG A 176 2.77 -15.49 3.30
N ASP A 177 3.32 -14.34 3.69
CA ASP A 177 4.73 -13.97 3.47
C ASP A 177 5.30 -13.12 4.62
N PRO A 178 5.25 -13.65 5.87
CA PRO A 178 5.54 -12.88 7.08
C PRO A 178 7.02 -12.68 7.39
N SER A 179 7.94 -13.48 6.83
CA SER A 179 9.33 -13.54 7.30
C SER A 179 10.11 -12.26 7.03
N SER A 180 9.92 -11.63 5.87
CA SER A 180 10.57 -10.36 5.55
C SER A 180 10.16 -9.24 6.50
N THR A 181 8.87 -9.18 6.85
CA THR A 181 8.33 -8.20 7.81
C THR A 181 8.91 -8.39 9.21
N LEU A 182 9.09 -9.63 9.66
CA LEU A 182 9.72 -9.90 10.96
C LEU A 182 11.18 -9.48 10.97
N LEU A 183 11.97 -9.84 9.96
CA LEU A 183 13.35 -9.39 9.86
C LEU A 183 13.45 -7.86 9.90
N ILE A 184 12.59 -7.17 9.17
CA ILE A 184 12.56 -5.70 9.16
C ILE A 184 12.22 -5.14 10.55
N ALA A 185 11.30 -5.77 11.30
CA ALA A 185 10.99 -5.38 12.67
C ALA A 185 12.16 -5.62 13.64
N GLU A 186 12.89 -6.73 13.49
CA GLU A 186 14.14 -6.99 14.26
C GLU A 186 15.19 -5.90 13.99
N LEU A 187 15.42 -5.54 12.72
CA LEU A 187 16.36 -4.47 12.35
C LEU A 187 15.96 -3.11 12.96
N LEU A 188 14.67 -2.84 13.11
CA LEU A 188 14.22 -1.62 13.77
C LEU A 188 14.52 -1.64 15.28
N HIS A 189 14.39 -2.79 15.93
CA HIS A 189 14.84 -2.95 17.33
C HIS A 189 16.36 -2.83 17.45
N GLU A 190 17.12 -3.40 16.53
CA GLU A 190 18.58 -3.23 16.46
C GLU A 190 18.98 -1.76 16.27
N ALA A 191 18.20 -0.99 15.51
CA ALA A 191 18.37 0.46 15.36
C ALA A 191 18.15 1.26 16.67
N GLY A 192 17.71 0.59 17.74
CA GLY A 192 17.52 1.16 19.06
C GLY A 192 16.09 1.61 19.36
N LEU A 193 15.08 1.05 18.67
CA LEU A 193 13.70 1.25 19.06
C LEU A 193 13.42 0.58 20.41
N PRO A 194 12.84 1.28 21.40
CA PRO A 194 12.50 0.68 22.68
C PRO A 194 11.48 -0.46 22.54
N LYS A 195 11.62 -1.49 23.38
CA LYS A 195 10.68 -2.61 23.45
C LYS A 195 9.25 -2.10 23.67
N GLY A 196 8.28 -2.70 22.95
CA GLY A 196 6.87 -2.36 23.02
C GLY A 196 6.42 -1.20 22.12
N VAL A 197 7.33 -0.40 21.56
CA VAL A 197 6.95 0.67 20.62
C VAL A 197 6.45 0.11 19.29
N LEU A 198 7.08 -0.97 18.79
CA LEU A 198 6.57 -1.80 17.70
C LEU A 198 6.30 -3.21 18.23
N ASN A 199 5.12 -3.74 17.87
CA ASN A 199 4.77 -5.15 18.08
C ASN A 199 4.23 -5.72 16.78
N VAL A 200 4.56 -6.97 16.45
CA VAL A 200 4.08 -7.68 15.27
C VAL A 200 3.26 -8.89 15.70
N VAL A 201 2.01 -8.93 15.28
CA VAL A 201 1.09 -10.05 15.53
C VAL A 201 0.61 -10.62 14.19
N HIS A 202 0.96 -11.85 13.88
CA HIS A 202 0.40 -12.55 12.74
C HIS A 202 -1.02 -13.00 13.04
N GLY A 203 -1.86 -13.12 12.03
CA GLY A 203 -3.22 -13.56 12.26
C GLY A 203 -4.16 -13.32 11.09
N ASP A 204 -5.34 -13.85 11.25
CA ASP A 204 -6.48 -13.75 10.35
C ASP A 204 -7.52 -12.74 10.87
N LYS A 205 -8.79 -12.96 10.51
CA LYS A 205 -9.93 -12.13 10.94
C LYS A 205 -10.02 -11.99 12.47
N VAL A 206 -9.63 -13.02 13.25
CA VAL A 206 -9.70 -12.96 14.72
C VAL A 206 -8.77 -11.88 15.27
N ALA A 207 -7.56 -11.79 14.76
CA ALA A 207 -6.61 -10.75 15.15
C ALA A 207 -7.06 -9.35 14.69
N VAL A 208 -7.60 -9.25 13.47
CA VAL A 208 -8.15 -7.99 12.93
C VAL A 208 -9.31 -7.47 13.79
N ASP A 209 -10.27 -8.32 14.11
CA ASP A 209 -11.42 -7.95 14.94
C ASP A 209 -10.97 -7.52 16.34
N ALA A 210 -10.02 -8.23 16.94
CA ALA A 210 -9.47 -7.84 18.24
C ALA A 210 -8.83 -6.43 18.23
N LEU A 211 -8.11 -6.06 17.16
CA LEU A 211 -7.56 -4.71 17.00
C LEU A 211 -8.65 -3.65 16.78
N ILE A 212 -9.70 -3.99 16.03
CA ILE A 212 -10.83 -3.08 15.78
C ILE A 212 -11.63 -2.85 17.06
N GLU A 213 -11.85 -3.88 17.86
CA GLU A 213 -12.67 -3.82 19.08
C GLU A 213 -11.95 -3.18 20.27
N ALA A 214 -10.62 -3.28 20.33
CA ALA A 214 -9.83 -2.78 21.46
C ALA A 214 -9.92 -1.24 21.60
N PRO A 215 -10.43 -0.69 22.72
CA PRO A 215 -10.60 0.75 22.90
C PRO A 215 -9.27 1.52 23.00
N GLU A 216 -8.17 0.84 23.30
CA GLU A 216 -6.83 1.39 23.36
C GLU A 216 -6.29 1.78 21.98
N VAL A 217 -6.67 1.03 20.92
CA VAL A 217 -6.26 1.31 19.54
C VAL A 217 -7.05 2.51 19.02
N LYS A 218 -6.35 3.59 18.68
CA LYS A 218 -6.94 4.89 18.31
C LYS A 218 -7.07 5.11 16.81
N ALA A 219 -6.24 4.42 16.02
CA ALA A 219 -6.30 4.49 14.57
C ALA A 219 -5.97 3.14 13.94
N LEU A 220 -6.56 2.92 12.75
CA LEU A 220 -6.36 1.74 11.93
C LEU A 220 -5.95 2.18 10.53
N SER A 221 -4.80 1.70 10.06
CA SER A 221 -4.37 1.82 8.67
C SER A 221 -4.43 0.44 8.01
N PHE A 222 -5.03 0.36 6.85
CA PHE A 222 -5.26 -0.90 6.14
C PHE A 222 -4.97 -0.74 4.65
N VAL A 223 -4.37 -1.77 4.07
CA VAL A 223 -4.30 -1.96 2.62
C VAL A 223 -4.71 -3.38 2.28
N GLY A 224 -5.65 -3.55 1.34
CA GLY A 224 -6.09 -4.88 0.91
C GLY A 224 -7.34 -4.82 0.04
N SER A 225 -8.11 -5.91 -0.02
CA SER A 225 -9.30 -5.99 -0.87
C SER A 225 -10.42 -5.05 -0.41
N THR A 226 -11.21 -4.54 -1.35
CA THR A 226 -12.30 -3.57 -1.09
C THR A 226 -13.31 -4.03 -0.04
N PRO A 227 -13.81 -5.29 -0.05
CA PRO A 227 -14.76 -5.72 0.98
C PRO A 227 -14.19 -5.67 2.40
N ILE A 228 -12.89 -5.94 2.55
CA ILE A 228 -12.22 -5.89 3.86
C ILE A 228 -11.92 -4.43 4.25
N ALA A 229 -11.51 -3.59 3.30
CA ALA A 229 -11.30 -2.15 3.53
C ALA A 229 -12.60 -1.49 4.03
N GLU A 230 -13.71 -1.77 3.38
CA GLU A 230 -15.04 -1.28 3.76
C GLU A 230 -15.46 -1.78 5.16
N TYR A 231 -15.23 -3.07 5.44
CA TYR A 231 -15.49 -3.65 6.76
C TYR A 231 -14.69 -2.95 7.87
N ILE A 232 -13.38 -2.82 7.69
CA ILE A 232 -12.50 -2.18 8.68
C ILE A 232 -12.88 -0.70 8.88
N TYR A 233 -13.22 0.00 7.79
CA TYR A 233 -13.68 1.38 7.88
C TYR A 233 -14.98 1.51 8.69
N LYS A 234 -16.00 0.73 8.35
CA LYS A 234 -17.30 0.74 9.05
C LYS A 234 -17.15 0.42 10.53
N GLU A 235 -16.49 -0.70 10.83
CA GLU A 235 -16.34 -1.19 12.20
C GLU A 235 -15.43 -0.29 13.06
N GLY A 236 -14.35 0.22 12.48
CA GLY A 236 -13.45 1.13 13.15
C GLY A 236 -14.08 2.50 13.41
N ALA A 237 -14.71 3.10 12.41
CA ALA A 237 -15.39 4.38 12.54
C ALA A 237 -16.57 4.32 13.53
N ALA A 238 -17.35 3.24 13.54
CA ALA A 238 -18.43 3.03 14.51
C ALA A 238 -17.93 3.00 15.97
N ARG A 239 -16.64 2.69 16.19
CA ARG A 239 -15.98 2.71 17.50
C ARG A 239 -15.19 3.98 17.78
N GLY A 240 -15.38 5.02 16.96
CA GLY A 240 -14.71 6.31 17.10
C GLY A 240 -13.20 6.28 16.80
N LYS A 241 -12.71 5.27 16.09
CA LYS A 241 -11.31 5.19 15.64
C LYS A 241 -11.12 6.02 14.37
N ARG A 242 -9.92 6.57 14.21
CA ARG A 242 -9.49 7.10 12.92
C ARG A 242 -9.14 5.93 12.00
N VAL A 243 -9.67 5.94 10.78
CA VAL A 243 -9.45 4.84 9.83
C VAL A 243 -8.98 5.39 8.49
N GLN A 244 -7.98 4.72 7.93
CA GLN A 244 -7.47 4.90 6.58
C GLN A 244 -7.39 3.50 5.97
N ALA A 245 -8.33 3.16 5.09
CA ALA A 245 -8.43 1.83 4.51
C ALA A 245 -8.38 1.92 2.98
N LEU A 246 -7.25 1.52 2.42
CA LEU A 246 -7.03 1.47 0.98
C LEU A 246 -7.58 0.15 0.45
N GLY A 247 -8.51 0.28 -0.51
CA GLY A 247 -9.21 -0.83 -1.15
C GLY A 247 -8.58 -1.24 -2.48
N GLY A 248 -9.39 -1.90 -3.32
CA GLY A 248 -8.99 -2.38 -4.63
C GLY A 248 -8.87 -1.29 -5.68
N ALA A 249 -8.47 -1.68 -6.87
CA ALA A 249 -8.21 -0.81 -7.99
C ALA A 249 -8.62 -1.46 -9.32
N LYS A 250 -8.91 -0.62 -10.32
CA LYS A 250 -8.98 -0.99 -11.73
C LYS A 250 -8.29 0.12 -12.51
N ASN A 251 -6.97 0.05 -12.64
CA ASN A 251 -6.21 1.15 -13.20
C ASN A 251 -6.21 1.09 -14.72
N HIS A 252 -6.45 2.25 -15.35
CA HIS A 252 -6.56 2.41 -16.77
C HIS A 252 -5.37 3.20 -17.32
N ALA A 253 -4.87 2.80 -18.49
CA ALA A 253 -3.94 3.58 -19.28
C ALA A 253 -4.62 4.02 -20.57
N VAL A 254 -4.77 5.32 -20.79
CA VAL A 254 -5.32 5.87 -22.03
C VAL A 254 -4.20 6.02 -23.05
N LEU A 255 -4.41 5.48 -24.25
CA LEU A 255 -3.48 5.62 -25.38
C LEU A 255 -4.14 6.50 -26.45
N MET A 256 -3.55 7.69 -26.64
CA MET A 256 -3.97 8.62 -27.69
C MET A 256 -3.35 8.25 -29.04
N PRO A 257 -3.94 8.62 -30.17
CA PRO A 257 -3.40 8.33 -31.50
C PRO A 257 -1.98 8.86 -31.75
N ASP A 258 -1.59 9.92 -31.05
CA ASP A 258 -0.27 10.56 -31.13
C ASP A 258 0.75 10.01 -30.12
N ALA A 259 0.37 9.02 -29.32
CA ALA A 259 1.24 8.42 -28.29
C ALA A 259 2.53 7.85 -28.90
N ASP A 260 3.61 7.93 -28.13
CA ASP A 260 4.82 7.13 -28.41
C ASP A 260 4.53 5.66 -28.09
N LEU A 261 4.13 4.91 -29.13
CA LEU A 261 3.64 3.55 -28.97
C LEU A 261 4.72 2.60 -28.46
N ASP A 262 5.99 2.78 -28.85
CA ASP A 262 7.08 1.92 -28.37
C ASP A 262 7.35 2.12 -26.88
N ASN A 263 7.33 3.37 -26.44
CA ASN A 263 7.42 3.70 -25.02
C ASN A 263 6.20 3.19 -24.23
N ALA A 264 4.98 3.37 -24.78
CA ALA A 264 3.76 2.89 -24.13
C ALA A 264 3.74 1.36 -23.98
N VAL A 265 4.16 0.62 -25.01
CA VAL A 265 4.26 -0.85 -24.97
C VAL A 265 5.26 -1.30 -23.89
N SER A 266 6.48 -0.73 -23.90
CA SER A 266 7.49 -1.05 -22.89
C SER A 266 6.98 -0.77 -21.47
N ALA A 267 6.31 0.36 -21.29
CA ALA A 267 5.71 0.77 -20.02
C ALA A 267 4.59 -0.18 -19.58
N LEU A 268 3.70 -0.57 -20.48
CA LEU A 268 2.59 -1.49 -20.19
C LEU A 268 3.07 -2.90 -19.86
N MET A 269 4.14 -3.40 -20.48
CA MET A 269 4.72 -4.70 -20.14
C MET A 269 5.10 -4.75 -18.66
N GLY A 270 5.84 -3.78 -18.16
CA GLY A 270 6.19 -3.70 -16.75
C GLY A 270 5.01 -3.42 -15.82
N ALA A 271 4.07 -2.57 -16.25
CA ALA A 271 2.94 -2.14 -15.43
C ALA A 271 1.82 -3.18 -15.32
N ALA A 272 1.60 -4.00 -16.35
CA ALA A 272 0.54 -5.02 -16.35
C ALA A 272 1.03 -6.39 -15.85
N TYR A 273 2.26 -6.77 -16.16
CA TYR A 273 2.77 -8.13 -15.91
C TYR A 273 3.79 -8.19 -14.79
N GLY A 274 4.45 -7.10 -14.42
CA GLY A 274 5.38 -7.06 -13.31
C GLY A 274 4.76 -7.61 -12.02
N SER A 275 5.50 -8.43 -11.25
CA SER A 275 5.02 -9.16 -10.07
C SER A 275 3.74 -9.96 -10.36
N CYS A 276 3.65 -10.59 -11.53
CA CYS A 276 2.49 -11.36 -11.97
C CYS A 276 1.14 -10.56 -11.92
N GLY A 277 1.21 -9.22 -12.08
CA GLY A 277 0.05 -8.33 -11.98
C GLY A 277 -0.50 -8.15 -10.55
N GLU A 278 0.15 -8.68 -9.53
CA GLU A 278 -0.27 -8.58 -8.12
C GLU A 278 0.16 -7.24 -7.48
N ARG A 279 -0.09 -6.14 -8.17
CA ARG A 279 0.21 -4.77 -7.69
C ARG A 279 -1.07 -3.94 -7.66
N CYS A 280 -1.26 -3.17 -6.58
CA CYS A 280 -2.38 -2.22 -6.44
C CYS A 280 -2.38 -1.13 -7.53
N MET A 281 -1.21 -0.82 -8.10
CA MET A 281 -1.06 0.15 -9.19
C MET A 281 -0.91 -0.52 -10.57
N ALA A 282 -0.97 -1.86 -10.68
CA ALA A 282 -0.90 -2.53 -11.98
C ALA A 282 -1.93 -1.96 -12.95
N ILE A 283 -1.51 -1.69 -14.17
CA ILE A 283 -2.44 -1.33 -15.26
C ILE A 283 -3.14 -2.60 -15.70
N SER A 284 -4.45 -2.63 -15.54
CA SER A 284 -5.30 -3.76 -15.92
C SER A 284 -6.17 -3.50 -17.13
N VAL A 285 -6.27 -2.22 -17.56
CA VAL A 285 -7.03 -1.82 -18.76
C VAL A 285 -6.21 -0.83 -19.57
N ALA A 286 -6.01 -1.12 -20.85
CA ALA A 286 -5.53 -0.17 -21.85
C ALA A 286 -6.74 0.37 -22.64
N VAL A 287 -7.03 1.66 -22.53
CA VAL A 287 -8.11 2.34 -23.24
C VAL A 287 -7.52 3.01 -24.47
N CYS A 288 -7.81 2.48 -25.64
CA CYS A 288 -7.27 2.96 -26.91
C CYS A 288 -8.26 3.91 -27.60
N VAL A 289 -7.81 5.14 -27.88
CA VAL A 289 -8.61 6.13 -28.62
C VAL A 289 -8.44 5.91 -30.11
N GLY A 290 -9.38 5.16 -30.70
CA GLY A 290 -9.39 4.76 -32.10
C GLY A 290 -8.83 3.36 -32.36
N ASP A 291 -9.38 2.69 -33.39
CA ASP A 291 -9.02 1.31 -33.74
C ASP A 291 -7.57 1.16 -34.20
N GLN A 292 -7.04 2.15 -34.93
CA GLN A 292 -5.67 2.07 -35.44
C GLN A 292 -4.62 1.95 -34.34
N ILE A 293 -4.76 2.71 -33.24
CA ILE A 293 -3.83 2.62 -32.12
C ILE A 293 -4.01 1.30 -31.35
N ALA A 294 -5.25 0.80 -31.25
CA ALA A 294 -5.55 -0.48 -30.61
C ALA A 294 -4.92 -1.65 -31.38
N ASP A 295 -5.11 -1.70 -32.72
CA ASP A 295 -4.52 -2.74 -33.57
C ASP A 295 -2.99 -2.72 -33.51
N ALA A 296 -2.39 -1.52 -33.56
CA ALA A 296 -0.94 -1.35 -33.47
C ALA A 296 -0.40 -1.76 -32.07
N LEU A 297 -1.16 -1.45 -31.01
CA LEU A 297 -0.81 -1.86 -29.64
C LEU A 297 -0.83 -3.39 -29.51
N VAL A 298 -1.90 -4.05 -29.96
CA VAL A 298 -2.01 -5.53 -29.94
C VAL A 298 -0.86 -6.16 -30.70
N ALA A 299 -0.58 -5.69 -31.93
CA ALA A 299 0.48 -6.23 -32.76
C ALA A 299 1.88 -6.15 -32.09
N LYS A 300 2.12 -5.13 -31.28
CA LYS A 300 3.39 -4.95 -30.56
C LYS A 300 3.45 -5.68 -29.20
N LEU A 301 2.32 -5.78 -28.49
CA LEU A 301 2.26 -6.46 -27.18
C LEU A 301 2.37 -7.98 -27.31
N VAL A 302 1.69 -8.59 -28.28
CA VAL A 302 1.64 -10.05 -28.43
C VAL A 302 3.02 -10.71 -28.41
N PRO A 303 3.99 -10.33 -29.27
CA PRO A 303 5.31 -10.96 -29.26
C PRO A 303 6.07 -10.72 -27.95
N GLN A 304 5.88 -9.58 -27.29
CA GLN A 304 6.56 -9.30 -26.01
C GLN A 304 5.98 -10.13 -24.87
N ILE A 305 4.65 -10.28 -24.80
CA ILE A 305 4.00 -11.13 -23.80
C ILE A 305 4.43 -12.60 -23.98
N GLN A 306 4.49 -13.08 -25.22
CA GLN A 306 4.90 -14.45 -25.53
C GLN A 306 6.38 -14.70 -25.24
N SER A 307 7.22 -13.66 -25.19
CA SER A 307 8.65 -13.75 -24.91
C SER A 307 9.01 -13.57 -23.43
N LEU A 308 8.02 -13.36 -22.55
CA LEU A 308 8.25 -13.18 -21.11
C LEU A 308 9.02 -14.40 -20.54
N LYS A 309 10.11 -14.11 -19.84
CA LYS A 309 10.90 -15.12 -19.11
C LYS A 309 10.29 -15.32 -17.74
N ILE A 310 9.61 -16.45 -17.57
CA ILE A 310 8.85 -16.76 -16.36
C ILE A 310 9.52 -17.94 -15.64
N GLY A 311 9.70 -17.82 -14.33
CA GLY A 311 10.34 -18.85 -13.53
C GLY A 311 10.37 -18.53 -12.04
N ALA A 312 11.14 -19.30 -11.26
CA ALA A 312 11.28 -19.08 -9.83
C ALA A 312 11.87 -17.69 -9.53
N GLY A 313 11.21 -16.87 -8.74
CA GLY A 313 11.57 -15.48 -8.46
C GLY A 313 13.00 -15.30 -7.92
N THR A 314 13.56 -16.30 -7.28
CA THR A 314 14.95 -16.33 -6.79
C THR A 314 15.99 -16.53 -7.90
N THR A 315 15.56 -16.78 -9.15
CA THR A 315 16.45 -16.90 -10.32
C THR A 315 16.62 -15.53 -10.97
N CYS A 316 17.87 -15.12 -11.20
CA CYS A 316 18.17 -13.83 -11.85
C CYS A 316 17.77 -13.79 -13.32
N GLY A 317 17.44 -12.58 -13.81
CA GLY A 317 17.19 -12.31 -15.23
C GLY A 317 15.84 -12.79 -15.74
N LEU A 318 14.87 -12.97 -14.85
CA LEU A 318 13.48 -13.26 -15.16
C LEU A 318 12.62 -11.98 -15.16
N ASP A 319 11.59 -11.99 -15.97
CA ASP A 319 10.64 -10.89 -16.08
C ASP A 319 9.50 -11.04 -15.06
N MET A 320 9.10 -12.29 -14.76
CA MET A 320 7.94 -12.56 -13.90
C MET A 320 8.10 -13.87 -13.12
N GLY A 321 7.65 -13.87 -11.86
CA GLY A 321 7.51 -15.03 -11.00
C GLY A 321 6.11 -15.66 -11.04
N PRO A 322 5.81 -16.61 -10.11
CA PRO A 322 4.46 -17.18 -9.95
C PRO A 322 3.51 -16.23 -9.22
N LEU A 323 2.23 -16.56 -9.23
CA LEU A 323 1.21 -16.00 -8.31
C LEU A 323 1.44 -16.51 -6.88
N VAL A 324 1.03 -15.75 -5.88
CA VAL A 324 1.31 -16.05 -4.46
C VAL A 324 0.72 -17.37 -3.96
N THR A 325 -0.44 -17.81 -4.48
CA THR A 325 -1.08 -19.08 -4.11
C THR A 325 -1.75 -19.76 -5.28
N GLY A 326 -1.88 -21.11 -5.22
CA GLY A 326 -2.64 -21.88 -6.20
C GLY A 326 -4.11 -21.47 -6.25
N GLN A 327 -4.73 -21.20 -5.11
CA GLN A 327 -6.12 -20.71 -5.05
C GLN A 327 -6.30 -19.40 -5.83
N HIS A 328 -5.33 -18.49 -5.73
CA HIS A 328 -5.38 -17.23 -6.48
C HIS A 328 -5.18 -17.44 -7.97
N ARG A 329 -4.24 -18.32 -8.37
CA ARG A 329 -4.05 -18.73 -9.78
C ARG A 329 -5.36 -19.28 -10.37
N ASP A 330 -6.04 -20.14 -9.63
CA ASP A 330 -7.29 -20.73 -10.09
C ASP A 330 -8.41 -19.68 -10.21
N LYS A 331 -8.45 -18.71 -9.28
CA LYS A 331 -9.37 -17.55 -9.37
C LYS A 331 -9.08 -16.70 -10.62
N VAL A 332 -7.83 -16.40 -10.93
CA VAL A 332 -7.43 -15.65 -12.14
C VAL A 332 -7.83 -16.43 -13.40
N SER A 333 -7.60 -17.75 -13.42
CA SER A 333 -8.04 -18.62 -14.52
C SER A 333 -9.56 -18.54 -14.75
N GLY A 334 -10.36 -18.49 -13.67
CA GLY A 334 -11.81 -18.31 -13.75
C GLY A 334 -12.21 -16.97 -14.35
N TYR A 335 -11.49 -15.89 -14.09
CA TYR A 335 -11.73 -14.59 -14.75
C TYR A 335 -11.43 -14.65 -16.26
N ILE A 336 -10.35 -15.35 -16.65
CA ILE A 336 -10.00 -15.50 -18.07
C ILE A 336 -11.09 -16.28 -18.80
N GLU A 337 -11.60 -17.35 -18.21
CA GLU A 337 -12.69 -18.13 -18.77
C GLU A 337 -13.97 -17.31 -18.92
N ASP A 338 -14.35 -16.57 -17.87
CA ASP A 338 -15.50 -15.66 -17.87
C ASP A 338 -15.38 -14.57 -18.97
N GLY A 339 -14.18 -14.03 -19.18
CA GLY A 339 -13.92 -13.05 -20.25
C GLY A 339 -14.20 -13.62 -21.64
N VAL A 340 -13.73 -14.85 -21.91
CA VAL A 340 -14.01 -15.55 -23.19
C VAL A 340 -15.51 -15.82 -23.33
N GLN A 341 -16.17 -16.32 -22.31
CA GLN A 341 -17.60 -16.61 -22.33
C GLN A 341 -18.45 -15.34 -22.50
N SER A 342 -17.98 -14.19 -22.00
CA SER A 342 -18.63 -12.89 -22.15
C SER A 342 -18.42 -12.25 -23.52
N GLY A 343 -17.63 -12.86 -24.41
CA GLY A 343 -17.42 -12.43 -25.80
C GLY A 343 -16.19 -11.53 -26.01
N ALA A 344 -15.31 -11.36 -25.02
CA ALA A 344 -14.02 -10.71 -25.22
C ALA A 344 -13.08 -11.61 -26.06
N THR A 345 -12.22 -10.99 -26.85
CA THR A 345 -11.25 -11.71 -27.69
C THR A 345 -9.99 -12.01 -26.87
N LEU A 346 -9.77 -13.26 -26.49
CA LEU A 346 -8.52 -13.70 -25.86
C LEU A 346 -7.42 -13.79 -26.92
N VAL A 347 -6.54 -12.79 -26.95
CA VAL A 347 -5.44 -12.67 -27.93
C VAL A 347 -4.23 -13.48 -27.53
N VAL A 348 -3.88 -13.46 -26.25
CA VAL A 348 -2.82 -14.30 -25.66
C VAL A 348 -3.40 -14.99 -24.44
N ASP A 349 -3.26 -16.33 -24.40
CA ASP A 349 -3.65 -17.17 -23.26
C ASP A 349 -2.42 -17.67 -22.55
N GLY A 350 -2.22 -17.21 -21.33
CA GLY A 350 -1.09 -17.61 -20.47
C GLY A 350 -1.41 -18.77 -19.51
N ARG A 351 -2.62 -19.33 -19.58
CA ARG A 351 -3.01 -20.50 -18.77
C ARG A 351 -2.25 -21.74 -19.20
N GLY A 352 -2.03 -22.65 -18.24
CA GLY A 352 -1.38 -23.92 -18.51
C GLY A 352 0.15 -23.81 -18.75
N LEU A 353 0.79 -22.69 -18.38
CA LEU A 353 2.22 -22.55 -18.43
C LEU A 353 2.87 -23.54 -17.45
N GLU A 354 3.76 -24.39 -17.98
CA GLU A 354 4.60 -25.29 -17.20
C GLU A 354 6.04 -24.74 -17.15
N VAL A 355 6.61 -24.67 -15.95
CA VAL A 355 8.00 -24.29 -15.73
C VAL A 355 8.79 -25.52 -15.33
N SER A 356 9.75 -25.92 -16.17
CA SER A 356 10.53 -27.14 -15.97
C SER A 356 11.27 -27.15 -14.63
N GLY A 357 11.09 -28.24 -13.86
CA GLY A 357 11.60 -28.38 -12.50
C GLY A 357 10.77 -27.67 -11.41
N HIS A 358 9.66 -27.05 -11.81
CA HIS A 358 8.74 -26.31 -10.93
C HIS A 358 7.26 -26.61 -11.26
N GLU A 359 6.93 -27.82 -11.64
CA GLU A 359 5.62 -28.22 -12.17
C GLU A 359 4.48 -28.05 -11.15
N GLN A 360 4.81 -28.00 -9.85
CA GLN A 360 3.85 -27.75 -8.76
C GLN A 360 3.72 -26.25 -8.39
N GLY A 361 4.53 -25.39 -9.02
CA GLY A 361 4.49 -23.94 -8.79
C GLY A 361 3.20 -23.31 -9.30
N PHE A 362 2.91 -22.12 -8.79
CA PHE A 362 1.66 -21.41 -9.11
C PHE A 362 1.83 -20.48 -10.30
N PHE A 363 2.50 -20.93 -11.35
CA PHE A 363 2.81 -20.14 -12.53
C PHE A 363 1.61 -19.92 -13.44
N MET A 364 1.61 -18.76 -14.10
CA MET A 364 0.71 -18.38 -15.17
C MET A 364 1.45 -17.40 -16.09
N GLY A 365 1.26 -17.53 -17.40
CA GLY A 365 1.77 -16.58 -18.39
C GLY A 365 0.95 -15.31 -18.45
N GLY A 366 1.44 -14.30 -19.18
CA GLY A 366 0.70 -13.09 -19.46
C GLY A 366 -0.50 -13.36 -20.36
N CYS A 367 -1.64 -12.78 -20.03
CA CYS A 367 -2.88 -12.84 -20.82
C CYS A 367 -3.24 -11.48 -21.39
N LEU A 368 -3.74 -11.46 -22.60
CA LEU A 368 -4.20 -10.26 -23.28
C LEU A 368 -5.60 -10.47 -23.85
N PHE A 369 -6.52 -9.60 -23.46
CA PHE A 369 -7.86 -9.52 -24.04
C PHE A 369 -8.01 -8.27 -24.88
N ASP A 370 -8.70 -8.40 -26.02
CA ASP A 370 -9.17 -7.29 -26.84
C ASP A 370 -10.72 -7.29 -26.91
N ASN A 371 -11.29 -6.19 -27.37
CA ASN A 371 -12.73 -5.98 -27.46
C ASN A 371 -13.47 -6.16 -26.12
N VAL A 372 -12.82 -5.76 -25.03
CA VAL A 372 -13.43 -5.78 -23.71
C VAL A 372 -14.40 -4.62 -23.57
N THR A 373 -15.56 -4.89 -22.98
CA THR A 373 -16.59 -3.88 -22.75
C THR A 373 -16.81 -3.60 -21.26
N PRO A 374 -17.35 -2.42 -20.89
CA PRO A 374 -17.60 -2.05 -19.50
C PRO A 374 -18.57 -2.97 -18.74
N GLN A 375 -19.37 -3.76 -19.47
CA GLN A 375 -20.35 -4.69 -18.89
C GLN A 375 -19.70 -5.99 -18.42
N MET A 376 -18.55 -6.35 -18.96
CA MET A 376 -17.86 -7.60 -18.68
C MET A 376 -17.27 -7.59 -17.27
N ARG A 377 -17.30 -8.75 -16.62
CA ARG A 377 -16.76 -8.92 -15.28
C ARG A 377 -15.27 -8.66 -15.21
N ILE A 378 -14.50 -9.07 -16.24
CA ILE A 378 -13.06 -8.84 -16.34
C ILE A 378 -12.69 -7.35 -16.43
N TYR A 379 -13.63 -6.48 -16.83
CA TYR A 379 -13.48 -5.02 -16.77
C TYR A 379 -13.83 -4.48 -15.37
N LYS A 380 -14.96 -4.91 -14.80
CA LYS A 380 -15.50 -4.35 -13.56
C LYS A 380 -14.68 -4.70 -12.32
N GLU A 381 -14.26 -5.96 -12.21
CA GLU A 381 -13.61 -6.46 -11.00
C GLU A 381 -12.08 -6.42 -11.09
N GLU A 382 -11.45 -6.24 -9.95
CA GLU A 382 -10.00 -6.36 -9.79
C GLU A 382 -9.60 -7.84 -9.90
N ILE A 383 -8.84 -8.19 -10.96
CA ILE A 383 -8.37 -9.56 -11.20
C ILE A 383 -7.17 -9.88 -10.32
N PHE A 384 -6.24 -8.94 -10.19
CA PHE A 384 -5.01 -9.05 -9.42
C PHE A 384 -4.11 -10.19 -9.93
N GLY A 385 -3.94 -10.26 -11.24
CA GLY A 385 -3.16 -11.28 -11.96
C GLY A 385 -2.64 -10.74 -13.30
N PRO A 386 -1.87 -11.52 -14.06
CA PRO A 386 -1.17 -11.07 -15.26
C PRO A 386 -2.12 -10.98 -16.47
N VAL A 387 -3.17 -10.17 -16.36
CA VAL A 387 -4.25 -10.03 -17.35
C VAL A 387 -4.42 -8.56 -17.71
N LEU A 388 -4.15 -8.21 -18.96
CA LEU A 388 -4.40 -6.90 -19.54
C LEU A 388 -5.62 -6.95 -20.45
N CYS A 389 -6.54 -5.99 -20.29
CA CYS A 389 -7.73 -5.83 -21.09
C CYS A 389 -7.59 -4.60 -22.01
N ILE A 390 -7.93 -4.71 -23.28
CA ILE A 390 -8.00 -3.58 -24.20
C ILE A 390 -9.47 -3.20 -24.39
N VAL A 391 -9.76 -1.91 -24.16
CA VAL A 391 -11.04 -1.27 -24.43
C VAL A 391 -10.83 -0.23 -25.53
N ARG A 392 -11.68 -0.23 -26.55
CA ARG A 392 -11.62 0.69 -27.68
C ARG A 392 -12.68 1.76 -27.52
N VAL A 393 -12.31 3.02 -27.71
CA VAL A 393 -13.20 4.20 -27.63
C VAL A 393 -12.91 5.16 -28.76
N ASP A 394 -13.89 6.03 -29.09
CA ASP A 394 -13.80 6.93 -30.24
C ASP A 394 -13.10 8.26 -29.90
N SER A 395 -13.04 8.66 -28.66
CA SER A 395 -12.49 9.96 -28.27
C SER A 395 -11.87 9.96 -26.84
N LEU A 396 -11.11 11.00 -26.49
CA LEU A 396 -10.59 11.22 -25.15
C LEU A 396 -11.72 11.41 -24.12
N GLU A 397 -12.79 12.11 -24.50
CA GLU A 397 -13.95 12.32 -23.64
C GLU A 397 -14.63 10.99 -23.29
N ALA A 398 -14.75 10.08 -24.26
CA ALA A 398 -15.28 8.74 -24.03
C ALA A 398 -14.37 7.91 -23.11
N ALA A 399 -13.03 8.05 -23.26
CA ALA A 399 -12.07 7.42 -22.37
C ALA A 399 -12.18 7.95 -20.93
N MET A 400 -12.26 9.27 -20.76
CA MET A 400 -12.43 9.91 -19.44
C MET A 400 -13.75 9.53 -18.79
N GLN A 401 -14.85 9.53 -19.53
CA GLN A 401 -16.17 9.11 -19.03
C GLN A 401 -16.13 7.65 -18.56
N LEU A 402 -15.53 6.74 -19.35
CA LEU A 402 -15.36 5.34 -18.98
C LEU A 402 -14.64 5.16 -17.63
N ILE A 403 -13.57 5.94 -17.39
CA ILE A 403 -12.80 5.88 -16.17
C ILE A 403 -13.56 6.54 -15.01
N ASN A 404 -14.21 7.68 -15.28
CA ASN A 404 -14.98 8.40 -14.25
C ASN A 404 -16.21 7.61 -13.79
N ASP A 405 -16.83 6.81 -14.64
CA ASP A 405 -17.96 5.95 -14.28
C ASP A 405 -17.54 4.70 -13.49
N HIS A 406 -16.25 4.38 -13.45
CA HIS A 406 -15.77 3.20 -12.72
C HIS A 406 -15.87 3.41 -11.20
N GLU A 407 -16.20 2.35 -10.45
CA GLU A 407 -16.31 2.40 -8.98
C GLU A 407 -14.97 2.65 -8.25
N TYR A 408 -13.85 2.34 -8.91
CA TYR A 408 -12.49 2.57 -8.39
C TYR A 408 -11.87 3.83 -8.99
N GLY A 409 -11.04 4.50 -8.19
CA GLY A 409 -10.29 5.69 -8.60
C GLY A 409 -8.90 5.73 -7.97
N ASN A 410 -8.14 4.61 -8.04
CA ASN A 410 -6.82 4.54 -7.42
C ASN A 410 -5.75 5.23 -8.26
N GLY A 411 -5.49 4.73 -9.48
CA GLY A 411 -4.50 5.26 -10.38
C GLY A 411 -4.94 5.19 -11.84
N THR A 412 -4.41 6.12 -12.65
CA THR A 412 -4.59 6.13 -14.11
C THR A 412 -3.43 6.83 -14.80
N CYS A 413 -3.27 6.62 -16.09
CA CYS A 413 -2.29 7.38 -16.88
C CYS A 413 -2.80 7.64 -18.29
N ILE A 414 -2.21 8.65 -18.94
CA ILE A 414 -2.42 8.96 -20.36
C ILE A 414 -1.06 8.96 -21.08
N PHE A 415 -1.03 8.33 -22.26
CA PHE A 415 0.09 8.40 -23.20
C PHE A 415 -0.30 9.28 -24.37
N THR A 416 0.35 10.44 -24.49
CA THR A 416 0.11 11.45 -25.52
C THR A 416 1.29 12.38 -25.66
N ARG A 417 1.44 13.02 -26.81
CA ARG A 417 2.36 14.14 -27.05
C ARG A 417 1.62 15.49 -27.08
N ASP A 418 0.28 15.46 -26.98
CA ASP A 418 -0.57 16.65 -26.93
C ASP A 418 -0.68 17.17 -25.50
N GLY A 419 -0.13 18.36 -25.26
CA GLY A 419 -0.15 19.00 -23.95
C GLY A 419 -1.54 19.48 -23.51
N GLU A 420 -2.45 19.79 -24.46
CA GLU A 420 -3.83 20.18 -24.15
C GLU A 420 -4.63 18.97 -23.69
N ALA A 421 -4.54 17.86 -24.41
CA ALA A 421 -5.16 16.58 -24.01
C ALA A 421 -4.66 16.09 -22.66
N ALA A 422 -3.33 16.15 -22.40
CA ALA A 422 -2.73 15.76 -21.14
C ALA A 422 -3.25 16.61 -19.97
N ARG A 423 -3.35 17.93 -20.16
CA ARG A 423 -3.86 18.84 -19.15
C ARG A 423 -5.34 18.62 -18.86
N LEU A 424 -6.17 18.51 -19.91
CA LEU A 424 -7.59 18.23 -19.79
C LEU A 424 -7.83 16.93 -19.01
N PHE A 425 -7.06 15.88 -19.34
CA PHE A 425 -7.12 14.60 -18.62
C PHE A 425 -6.81 14.76 -17.13
N CYS A 426 -5.74 15.48 -16.77
CA CYS A 426 -5.38 15.71 -15.37
C CYS A 426 -6.43 16.50 -14.59
N ASP A 427 -7.10 17.45 -15.25
CA ASP A 427 -8.08 18.34 -14.61
C ASP A 427 -9.45 17.66 -14.41
N GLU A 428 -9.86 16.78 -15.34
CA GLU A 428 -11.23 16.23 -15.38
C GLU A 428 -11.35 14.78 -14.88
N ILE A 429 -10.22 14.07 -14.67
CA ILE A 429 -10.26 12.66 -14.29
C ILE A 429 -10.50 12.49 -12.79
N GLU A 430 -11.47 11.69 -12.41
CA GLU A 430 -11.84 11.43 -10.99
C GLU A 430 -11.07 10.25 -10.40
N VAL A 431 -9.74 10.38 -10.35
CA VAL A 431 -8.81 9.36 -9.86
C VAL A 431 -7.75 10.02 -8.96
N GLY A 432 -7.34 9.35 -7.90
CA GLY A 432 -6.45 9.93 -6.89
C GLY A 432 -5.00 10.13 -7.34
N MET A 433 -4.50 9.30 -8.27
CA MET A 433 -3.12 9.37 -8.77
C MET A 433 -3.10 9.32 -10.30
N VAL A 434 -2.54 10.34 -10.93
CA VAL A 434 -2.56 10.52 -12.38
C VAL A 434 -1.16 10.62 -12.95
N GLY A 435 -0.87 9.85 -13.99
CA GLY A 435 0.40 9.89 -14.73
C GLY A 435 0.23 10.45 -16.15
N VAL A 436 1.18 11.26 -16.60
CA VAL A 436 1.30 11.65 -18.00
C VAL A 436 2.58 11.02 -18.54
N ASN A 437 2.43 10.08 -19.49
CA ASN A 437 3.53 9.26 -20.01
C ASN A 437 4.30 8.47 -18.93
N VAL A 438 3.67 8.25 -17.76
CA VAL A 438 4.17 7.46 -16.64
C VAL A 438 3.09 6.45 -16.25
N PRO A 439 3.31 5.13 -16.45
CA PRO A 439 2.25 4.12 -16.28
C PRO A 439 1.86 3.87 -14.82
N LEU A 440 2.80 4.02 -13.91
CA LEU A 440 2.61 3.77 -12.48
C LEU A 440 2.91 5.05 -11.69
N PRO A 441 1.94 5.98 -11.55
CA PRO A 441 2.16 7.28 -10.90
C PRO A 441 2.20 7.15 -9.36
N VAL A 442 3.02 6.25 -8.84
CA VAL A 442 3.20 6.08 -7.39
C VAL A 442 3.94 7.30 -6.83
N PRO A 443 3.33 8.06 -5.91
CA PRO A 443 3.96 9.26 -5.37
C PRO A 443 5.25 8.92 -4.60
N VAL A 444 6.22 9.83 -4.66
CA VAL A 444 7.40 9.79 -3.78
C VAL A 444 6.99 10.07 -2.33
N ALA A 445 7.82 9.68 -1.35
CA ALA A 445 7.46 9.64 0.07
C ALA A 445 7.01 10.99 0.71
N TYR A 446 7.33 12.12 0.10
CA TYR A 446 6.87 13.46 0.55
C TYR A 446 5.61 13.95 -0.14
N HIS A 447 4.99 13.13 -1.02
CA HIS A 447 3.62 13.25 -1.50
C HIS A 447 2.82 12.05 -1.01
N SER A 448 1.53 12.22 -0.74
CA SER A 448 0.71 11.15 -0.15
C SER A 448 0.14 10.20 -1.21
N PHE A 449 0.08 8.91 -0.89
CA PHE A 449 -0.50 7.86 -1.72
C PHE A 449 -1.95 7.61 -1.32
N GLY A 450 -2.87 7.70 -2.27
CA GLY A 450 -4.27 7.37 -1.98
C GLY A 450 -5.14 7.48 -3.20
N GLY A 451 -6.18 6.66 -3.21
CA GLY A 451 -7.22 6.64 -4.24
C GLY A 451 -8.40 7.53 -3.89
N TRP A 452 -9.29 7.67 -4.87
CA TRP A 452 -10.64 8.23 -4.70
C TRP A 452 -11.67 7.10 -4.75
N LYS A 453 -12.94 7.45 -4.59
CA LYS A 453 -14.08 6.52 -4.68
C LYS A 453 -13.87 5.29 -3.76
N ARG A 454 -14.15 4.08 -4.21
CA ARG A 454 -14.00 2.85 -3.42
C ARG A 454 -12.56 2.33 -3.29
N SER A 455 -11.59 3.06 -3.84
CA SER A 455 -10.18 2.74 -3.63
C SER A 455 -9.61 3.30 -2.32
N LEU A 456 -10.34 4.20 -1.63
CA LEU A 456 -9.99 4.69 -0.30
C LEU A 456 -11.24 4.92 0.55
N PHE A 457 -11.26 4.33 1.73
CA PHE A 457 -12.23 4.61 2.79
C PHE A 457 -11.53 5.37 3.92
N GLY A 458 -12.04 6.53 4.25
CA GLY A 458 -11.39 7.54 5.07
C GLY A 458 -10.99 8.75 4.24
N ASP A 459 -10.44 9.78 4.89
CA ASP A 459 -10.15 11.06 4.25
C ASP A 459 -8.67 11.25 3.93
N LEU A 460 -7.78 10.81 4.83
CA LEU A 460 -6.35 11.03 4.71
C LEU A 460 -5.65 9.91 3.91
N HIS A 461 -4.78 10.30 3.02
CA HIS A 461 -3.94 9.41 2.22
C HIS A 461 -2.80 8.79 3.06
N ALA A 462 -2.20 7.69 2.56
CA ALA A 462 -1.07 7.06 3.22
C ALA A 462 0.22 7.88 3.05
N TYR A 463 1.11 7.79 4.01
CA TYR A 463 2.40 8.45 4.15
C TYR A 463 2.41 9.96 3.79
N GLY A 464 3.60 10.56 3.63
CA GLY A 464 3.75 11.98 3.34
C GLY A 464 3.08 12.89 4.38
N PRO A 465 2.67 14.10 3.99
CA PRO A 465 2.01 15.05 4.89
C PRO A 465 0.70 14.53 5.48
N ASP A 466 -0.10 13.79 4.70
CA ASP A 466 -1.35 13.20 5.19
C ASP A 466 -1.09 12.09 6.20
N GLY A 467 -0.02 11.30 6.05
CA GLY A 467 0.38 10.33 7.04
C GLY A 467 0.72 10.97 8.40
N VAL A 468 1.40 12.14 8.40
CA VAL A 468 1.64 12.90 9.64
C VAL A 468 0.32 13.34 10.27
N ARG A 469 -0.61 13.87 9.47
CA ARG A 469 -1.96 14.26 9.93
C ARG A 469 -2.75 13.07 10.43
N PHE A 470 -2.62 11.92 9.77
CA PHE A 470 -3.31 10.68 10.16
C PHE A 470 -2.86 10.19 11.54
N TYR A 471 -1.55 10.22 11.82
CA TYR A 471 -0.99 9.70 13.08
C TYR A 471 -0.87 10.74 14.20
N THR A 472 -1.35 11.97 13.99
CA THR A 472 -1.31 13.02 15.01
C THR A 472 -2.68 13.67 15.19
N ARG A 473 -2.84 14.39 16.29
CA ARG A 473 -3.95 15.29 16.52
C ARG A 473 -3.41 16.67 16.88
N ARG A 474 -4.03 17.69 16.28
CA ARG A 474 -3.68 19.08 16.53
C ARG A 474 -4.32 19.55 17.85
N LYS A 475 -3.55 20.22 18.68
CA LYS A 475 -4.01 20.94 19.86
C LYS A 475 -3.78 22.43 19.62
N ALA A 476 -4.81 23.24 19.73
CA ALA A 476 -4.68 24.70 19.74
C ALA A 476 -4.48 25.19 21.18
N ILE A 477 -3.53 26.07 21.37
CA ILE A 477 -3.19 26.66 22.66
C ILE A 477 -3.25 28.17 22.50
N THR A 478 -3.96 28.82 23.42
CA THR A 478 -4.08 30.29 23.49
C THR A 478 -3.55 30.73 24.84
N GLN A 479 -2.64 31.68 24.85
CA GLN A 479 -2.00 32.20 26.05
C GLN A 479 -2.11 33.71 26.13
N ARG A 480 -2.57 34.21 27.25
CA ARG A 480 -2.50 35.64 27.59
C ARG A 480 -1.23 35.88 28.42
N TRP A 481 -0.40 36.82 28.00
CA TRP A 481 0.76 37.23 28.74
C TRP A 481 0.38 38.25 29.80
N PRO A 482 0.60 37.98 31.11
CA PRO A 482 0.21 38.91 32.16
C PRO A 482 1.05 40.20 32.13
N GLN A 483 0.41 41.35 32.28
CA GLN A 483 1.07 42.62 32.46
C GLN A 483 1.16 42.97 33.97
N ARG A 484 2.26 43.62 34.38
CA ARG A 484 2.53 43.96 35.79
C ARG A 484 1.52 44.93 36.42
N ALA A 485 0.58 45.49 35.67
CA ALA A 485 -0.31 46.58 36.14
C ALA A 485 -1.73 46.56 35.57
N SER A 486 -2.32 45.43 35.17
CA SER A 486 -3.73 45.44 34.74
C SER A 486 -4.63 44.70 35.74
N HIS A 487 -5.34 45.45 36.57
CA HIS A 487 -6.60 45.00 37.16
C HIS A 487 -7.71 45.08 36.10
N GLU A 488 -7.70 44.19 35.13
CA GLU A 488 -8.84 44.06 34.24
C GLU A 488 -9.90 43.21 34.92
N ALA A 489 -11.10 43.82 35.06
CA ALA A 489 -12.29 43.13 35.49
C ALA A 489 -12.57 41.92 34.57
N SER A 490 -13.02 40.80 35.13
CA SER A 490 -13.43 39.63 34.39
C SER A 490 -14.44 40.01 33.30
N GLN A 491 -14.05 39.85 32.03
CA GLN A 491 -14.96 40.08 30.92
C GLN A 491 -15.80 38.82 30.72
N PHE A 492 -17.12 38.96 30.90
CA PHE A 492 -18.10 37.89 30.61
C PHE A 492 -18.44 37.77 29.12
N ALA A 493 -17.74 38.48 28.25
CA ALA A 493 -17.93 38.44 26.80
C ALA A 493 -16.82 37.61 26.16
N PHE A 494 -17.17 36.91 25.07
CA PHE A 494 -16.16 36.25 24.22
C PHE A 494 -15.13 37.30 23.75
N PRO A 495 -13.82 37.00 23.79
CA PRO A 495 -12.82 37.88 23.19
C PRO A 495 -13.16 38.11 21.72
N SER A 496 -13.55 39.29 21.36
CA SER A 496 -13.69 39.71 19.96
C SER A 496 -12.44 40.45 19.54
N LEU A 497 -12.01 40.25 18.28
CA LEU A 497 -10.89 40.96 17.66
C LEU A 497 -11.15 42.46 17.56
#